data_edefcfe57ffab0a0eca9db112c8db18f
#
_entry.id   edefcfe57ffab0a0eca9db112c8db18f
#
_cell.length_a   1.000
_cell.length_b   1.000
_cell.length_c   1.000
_cell.angle_alpha   90.00
_cell.angle_beta   90.00
_cell.angle_gamma   90.00
#
_symmetry.space_group_name_H-M   'P 1'
#
loop_
_entity.id
_entity.type
_entity.pdbx_description
1 polymer ?
#
loop_
_entity_poly.entity_id
_entity_poly.type
_entity_poly.pdbx_seq_one_letter_code
_entity_poly.pdbx_strand_id
1 'polypeptide(L)'
;GSSFIFHTDILPFSIHGSRNIRFKNFFVDYAVPAYSEGKIVSVEPQKMIVKIESAKHKWHIEDNCLYFEGENFCCPLHLCLEMDGESGGPAYGTDDLYFCTKEQKTGLHPLMEKVDSDRVCFTLKDEEHFFSGSRPGNRLVLRHHPRSNPVFYASDSSNLKLEGITVHHAEGMGILAERCTDIG
;
A
#
# COMPACT_ATOMS: atom_id res chain seq x y z
N GLY A 1 -2.07 -11.38 -24.44
CA GLY A 1 -2.11 -12.20 -23.25
C GLY A 1 -3.47 -12.11 -22.57
N SER A 2 -3.77 -13.04 -21.69
CA SER A 2 -4.98 -13.00 -20.88
C SER A 2 -4.83 -12.01 -19.73
N SER A 3 -5.93 -11.41 -19.28
CA SER A 3 -5.97 -10.55 -18.09
C SER A 3 -6.86 -11.18 -17.03
N PHE A 4 -6.38 -11.18 -15.79
CA PHE A 4 -7.13 -11.56 -14.60
C PHE A 4 -7.38 -10.30 -13.78
N ILE A 5 -8.64 -9.91 -13.61
CA ILE A 5 -9.05 -8.78 -12.80
C ILE A 5 -9.79 -9.31 -11.58
N PHE A 6 -9.23 -9.10 -10.40
CA PHE A 6 -9.82 -9.53 -9.15
C PHE A 6 -10.62 -8.39 -8.52
N HIS A 7 -11.80 -8.69 -7.99
CA HIS A 7 -12.74 -7.70 -7.45
C HIS A 7 -12.85 -7.74 -5.93
N THR A 8 -12.05 -8.56 -5.29
CA THR A 8 -12.06 -8.73 -3.84
C THR A 8 -10.66 -9.12 -3.33
N ASP A 9 -10.43 -8.99 -2.04
CA ASP A 9 -9.24 -9.49 -1.37
C ASP A 9 -9.24 -11.03 -1.38
N ILE A 10 -8.38 -11.60 -2.20
CA ILE A 10 -8.21 -13.04 -2.33
C ILE A 10 -6.73 -13.39 -2.54
N LEU A 11 -6.39 -14.65 -2.33
CA LEU A 11 -5.15 -15.27 -2.79
C LEU A 11 -5.35 -15.76 -4.24
N PRO A 12 -4.86 -15.05 -5.28
CA PRO A 12 -5.18 -15.40 -6.67
C PRO A 12 -4.63 -16.74 -7.12
N PHE A 13 -3.37 -17.01 -6.79
CA PHE A 13 -2.71 -18.25 -7.21
C PHE A 13 -2.09 -18.95 -6.01
N SER A 14 -2.62 -20.12 -5.68
CA SER A 14 -2.14 -20.98 -4.59
C SER A 14 -1.59 -22.28 -5.16
N ILE A 15 -0.32 -22.59 -4.85
CA ILE A 15 0.44 -23.71 -5.39
C ILE A 15 1.02 -24.51 -4.23
N HIS A 16 0.55 -25.72 -4.03
CA HIS A 16 1.00 -26.58 -2.94
C HIS A 16 1.49 -27.93 -3.44
N GLY A 17 2.62 -28.42 -2.94
CA GLY A 17 3.14 -29.75 -3.18
C GLY A 17 3.32 -30.06 -4.69
N SER A 18 3.53 -29.04 -5.50
CA SER A 18 3.49 -29.13 -6.96
C SER A 18 4.87 -29.11 -7.59
N ARG A 19 4.99 -29.64 -8.81
CA ARG A 19 6.24 -29.64 -9.58
C ARG A 19 5.99 -29.31 -11.03
N ASN A 20 7.00 -28.67 -11.67
CA ASN A 20 6.99 -28.39 -13.10
C ASN A 20 5.80 -27.50 -13.54
N ILE A 21 5.52 -26.47 -12.75
CA ILE A 21 4.46 -25.50 -13.04
C ILE A 21 5.06 -24.30 -13.78
N ARG A 22 4.38 -23.85 -14.82
CA ARG A 22 4.76 -22.66 -15.58
C ARG A 22 3.56 -21.76 -15.78
N PHE A 23 3.69 -20.51 -15.33
CA PHE A 23 2.77 -19.43 -15.65
C PHE A 23 3.42 -18.53 -16.69
N LYS A 24 2.68 -18.14 -17.73
CA LYS A 24 3.27 -17.41 -18.84
C LYS A 24 2.33 -16.41 -19.49
N ASN A 25 2.87 -15.18 -19.72
CA ASN A 25 2.29 -14.16 -20.60
C ASN A 25 0.87 -13.75 -20.24
N PHE A 26 0.64 -13.32 -19.02
CA PHE A 26 -0.62 -12.76 -18.63
C PHE A 26 -0.44 -11.55 -17.67
N PHE A 27 -1.54 -10.85 -17.49
CA PHE A 27 -1.64 -9.66 -16.67
C PHE A 27 -2.55 -9.94 -15.47
N VAL A 28 -2.18 -9.43 -14.31
CA VAL A 28 -2.97 -9.52 -13.08
C VAL A 28 -3.21 -8.12 -12.56
N ASP A 29 -4.44 -7.82 -12.22
CA ASP A 29 -4.83 -6.55 -11.64
C ASP A 29 -5.97 -6.71 -10.63
N TYR A 30 -6.17 -5.68 -9.81
CA TYR A 30 -7.25 -5.60 -8.84
C TYR A 30 -8.13 -4.40 -9.17
N ALA A 31 -9.44 -4.63 -9.28
CA ALA A 31 -10.40 -3.59 -9.60
C ALA A 31 -10.46 -2.50 -8.50
N VAL A 32 -10.19 -2.90 -7.26
CA VAL A 32 -10.11 -2.01 -6.10
C VAL A 32 -8.72 -2.09 -5.50
N PRO A 33 -7.85 -1.10 -5.71
CA PRO A 33 -6.52 -1.07 -5.09
C PRO A 33 -6.61 -1.02 -3.56
N ALA A 34 -5.68 -1.68 -2.87
CA ALA A 34 -5.55 -1.65 -1.41
C ALA A 34 -4.95 -0.34 -0.88
N TYR A 35 -4.75 0.63 -1.75
CA TYR A 35 -4.17 1.92 -1.41
C TYR A 35 -4.77 3.06 -2.23
N SER A 36 -4.61 4.26 -1.71
CA SER A 36 -4.88 5.52 -2.37
C SER A 36 -3.60 6.32 -2.53
N GLU A 37 -3.62 7.39 -3.28
CA GLU A 37 -2.48 8.27 -3.46
C GLU A 37 -2.76 9.66 -2.90
N GLY A 38 -1.73 10.26 -2.32
CA GLY A 38 -1.74 11.64 -1.90
C GLY A 38 -0.48 12.37 -2.36
N LYS A 39 -0.61 13.65 -2.64
CA LYS A 39 0.53 14.52 -2.95
C LYS A 39 0.86 15.39 -1.75
N ILE A 40 2.11 15.43 -1.35
CA ILE A 40 2.58 16.32 -0.30
C ILE A 40 2.54 17.76 -0.82
N VAL A 41 1.78 18.61 -0.14
CA VAL A 41 1.61 20.03 -0.48
C VAL A 41 2.58 20.91 0.31
N SER A 42 2.71 20.64 1.60
CA SER A 42 3.65 21.32 2.49
C SER A 42 4.15 20.40 3.58
N VAL A 43 5.35 20.68 4.05
CA VAL A 43 5.99 19.99 5.18
C VAL A 43 6.57 21.03 6.12
N GLU A 44 6.25 20.90 7.38
CA GLU A 44 6.88 21.55 8.52
C GLU A 44 7.44 20.44 9.43
N PRO A 45 8.29 20.73 10.41
CA PRO A 45 8.92 19.68 11.21
C PRO A 45 7.94 18.63 11.76
N GLN A 46 6.78 19.05 12.26
CA GLN A 46 5.78 18.17 12.88
C GLN A 46 4.45 18.15 12.13
N LYS A 47 4.34 18.83 10.99
CA LYS A 47 3.11 18.91 10.21
C LYS A 47 3.36 18.63 8.73
N MET A 48 2.45 17.88 8.15
CA MET A 48 2.46 17.61 6.72
C MET A 48 1.05 17.78 6.17
N ILE A 49 0.89 18.59 5.14
CA ILE A 49 -0.39 18.70 4.42
C ILE A 49 -0.31 17.86 3.16
N VAL A 50 -1.27 16.96 3.02
CA VAL A 50 -1.39 16.02 1.91
C VAL A 50 -2.70 16.26 1.18
N LYS A 51 -2.61 16.45 -0.12
CA LYS A 51 -3.75 16.44 -1.02
C LYS A 51 -4.01 15.01 -1.47
N ILE A 52 -5.19 14.48 -1.20
CA ILE A 52 -5.59 13.14 -1.63
C ILE A 52 -6.18 13.22 -3.02
N GLU A 53 -5.45 12.69 -4.00
CA GLU A 53 -5.82 12.75 -5.42
C GLU A 53 -6.75 11.61 -5.85
N SER A 54 -7.12 10.73 -4.93
CA SER A 54 -7.91 9.56 -5.27
C SER A 54 -9.36 9.93 -5.59
N ALA A 55 -9.72 9.83 -6.84
CA ALA A 55 -11.12 9.81 -7.26
C ALA A 55 -11.78 8.43 -7.05
N LYS A 56 -11.00 7.40 -6.73
CA LYS A 56 -11.49 6.00 -6.63
C LYS A 56 -12.12 5.68 -5.29
N HIS A 57 -11.65 6.30 -4.21
CA HIS A 57 -12.15 6.06 -2.86
C HIS A 57 -12.55 7.35 -2.18
N LYS A 58 -13.75 7.35 -1.60
CA LYS A 58 -14.14 8.40 -0.68
C LYS A 58 -13.30 8.27 0.59
N TRP A 59 -13.12 9.38 1.30
CA TRP A 59 -12.45 9.38 2.56
C TRP A 59 -13.09 10.35 3.55
N HIS A 60 -12.93 10.05 4.82
CA HIS A 60 -13.34 10.92 5.92
C HIS A 60 -12.35 10.79 7.09
N ILE A 61 -12.51 11.66 8.07
CA ILE A 61 -11.76 11.60 9.32
C ILE A 61 -12.74 11.33 10.45
N GLU A 62 -12.43 10.31 11.24
CA GLU A 62 -13.15 9.94 12.46
C GLU A 62 -12.12 9.66 13.55
N ASP A 63 -12.32 10.21 14.75
CA ASP A 63 -11.41 10.07 15.90
C ASP A 63 -9.94 10.38 15.58
N ASN A 64 -9.68 11.40 14.77
CA ASN A 64 -8.34 11.79 14.28
C ASN A 64 -7.65 10.71 13.42
N CYS A 65 -8.39 9.79 12.86
CA CYS A 65 -7.92 8.78 11.92
C CYS A 65 -8.52 9.01 10.54
N LEU A 66 -7.73 8.82 9.50
CA LEU A 66 -8.18 8.87 8.11
C LEU A 66 -8.71 7.50 7.70
N TYR A 67 -9.94 7.47 7.23
CA TYR A 67 -10.62 6.28 6.70
C TYR A 67 -10.86 6.42 5.22
N PHE A 68 -10.71 5.30 4.51
CA PHE A 68 -11.07 5.17 3.11
C PHE A 68 -12.28 4.26 2.96
N GLU A 69 -13.19 4.67 2.07
CA GLU A 69 -14.45 3.98 1.83
C GLU A 69 -14.58 3.53 0.38
N GLY A 70 -15.09 2.33 0.20
CA GLY A 70 -15.49 1.77 -1.09
C GLY A 70 -16.85 1.08 -0.97
N GLU A 71 -17.24 0.36 -2.00
CA GLU A 71 -18.56 -0.27 -2.07
C GLU A 71 -18.84 -1.22 -0.91
N ASN A 72 -17.82 -1.95 -0.45
CA ASN A 72 -17.96 -2.98 0.58
C ASN A 72 -16.90 -2.88 1.69
N PHE A 73 -16.24 -1.75 1.84
CA PHE A 73 -15.23 -1.55 2.89
C PHE A 73 -15.22 -0.13 3.43
N CYS A 74 -14.83 -0.01 4.69
CA CYS A 74 -14.42 1.21 5.35
C CYS A 74 -13.21 0.88 6.22
N CYS A 75 -12.03 1.32 5.80
CA CYS A 75 -10.77 0.93 6.41
C CYS A 75 -9.93 2.15 6.83
N PRO A 76 -9.33 2.12 8.02
CA PRO A 76 -8.43 3.17 8.45
C PRO A 76 -7.12 3.12 7.65
N LEU A 77 -6.46 4.26 7.55
CA LEU A 77 -5.10 4.32 7.04
C LEU A 77 -4.15 3.53 7.95
N HIS A 78 -3.38 2.61 7.37
CA HIS A 78 -2.43 1.76 8.09
C HIS A 78 -0.98 2.21 7.95
N LEU A 79 -0.60 2.57 6.74
CA LEU A 79 0.79 2.81 6.38
C LEU A 79 0.87 3.85 5.27
N CYS A 80 1.85 4.73 5.34
CA CYS A 80 2.26 5.55 4.21
C CYS A 80 3.70 5.22 3.82
N LEU A 81 3.91 5.08 2.51
CA LEU A 81 5.21 5.04 1.88
C LEU A 81 5.38 6.33 1.08
N GLU A 82 6.51 7.00 1.25
CA GLU A 82 6.79 8.18 0.45
C GLU A 82 7.58 7.82 -0.80
N MET A 83 7.09 8.32 -1.93
CA MET A 83 7.69 8.15 -3.24
C MET A 83 8.17 9.50 -3.74
N ASP A 84 9.36 9.53 -4.29
CA ASP A 84 9.94 10.73 -4.89
C ASP A 84 9.11 11.17 -6.10
N GLY A 85 8.75 12.45 -6.12
CA GLY A 85 7.83 12.99 -7.12
C GLY A 85 8.41 13.08 -8.53
N GLU A 86 9.72 13.03 -8.69
CA GLU A 86 10.42 13.11 -9.98
C GLU A 86 10.76 11.72 -10.53
N SER A 87 11.41 10.90 -9.72
CA SER A 87 11.85 9.56 -10.14
C SER A 87 10.74 8.49 -10.05
N GLY A 88 9.74 8.72 -9.21
CA GLY A 88 8.70 7.74 -8.92
C GLY A 88 9.17 6.54 -8.10
N GLY A 89 10.43 6.54 -7.64
CA GLY A 89 10.98 5.54 -6.72
C GLY A 89 10.72 5.91 -5.25
N PRO A 90 11.09 5.04 -4.29
CA PRO A 90 11.03 5.36 -2.86
C PRO A 90 11.84 6.63 -2.56
N ALA A 91 11.29 7.54 -1.78
CA ALA A 91 11.96 8.76 -1.41
C ALA A 91 13.10 8.47 -0.43
N TYR A 92 14.28 8.98 -0.72
CA TYR A 92 15.46 8.74 0.11
C TYR A 92 15.43 9.58 1.39
N GLY A 93 15.74 8.94 2.52
CA GLY A 93 15.86 9.61 3.82
C GLY A 93 14.52 9.92 4.48
N THR A 94 13.42 9.34 3.98
CA THR A 94 12.11 9.38 4.61
C THR A 94 11.85 8.10 5.39
N ASP A 95 11.06 8.21 6.45
CA ASP A 95 10.62 7.07 7.23
C ASP A 95 9.27 6.56 6.71
N ASP A 96 9.06 5.24 6.82
CA ASP A 96 7.74 4.66 6.64
C ASP A 96 6.83 5.12 7.78
N LEU A 97 5.73 5.75 7.45
CA LEU A 97 4.77 6.22 8.45
C LEU A 97 3.74 5.13 8.73
N TYR A 98 3.87 4.51 9.90
CA TYR A 98 2.89 3.53 10.38
C TYR A 98 1.82 4.23 11.19
N PHE A 99 0.61 4.20 10.70
CA PHE A 99 -0.55 4.71 11.42
C PHE A 99 -1.19 3.54 12.16
N CYS A 100 -1.08 3.57 13.46
CA CYS A 100 -1.60 2.47 14.25
C CYS A 100 -3.11 2.54 14.38
N THR A 101 -3.76 1.46 14.11
CA THR A 101 -5.04 1.15 14.70
C THR A 101 -4.87 1.04 16.21
N LYS A 102 -5.94 1.25 16.99
CA LYS A 102 -5.93 1.26 18.49
C LYS A 102 -5.20 0.09 19.17
N GLU A 103 -4.86 -0.94 18.42
CA GLU A 103 -4.26 -2.19 18.89
C GLU A 103 -2.73 -2.23 18.81
N GLN A 104 -2.08 -1.37 18.03
CA GLN A 104 -0.63 -1.37 17.88
C GLN A 104 0.01 -0.27 18.75
N LYS A 105 0.90 -0.67 19.65
CA LYS A 105 1.59 0.23 20.59
C LYS A 105 2.86 0.87 20.03
N THR A 106 3.27 0.52 18.83
CA THR A 106 4.51 0.98 18.20
C THR A 106 4.21 1.66 16.87
N GLY A 107 4.77 2.82 16.65
CA GLY A 107 4.66 3.60 15.42
C GLY A 107 4.32 5.07 15.69
N LEU A 108 4.45 5.88 14.67
CA LEU A 108 4.01 7.27 14.71
C LEU A 108 2.49 7.31 14.67
N HIS A 109 1.90 8.06 15.59
CA HIS A 109 0.46 8.26 15.68
C HIS A 109 0.12 9.75 15.41
N PRO A 110 0.21 10.21 14.15
CA PRO A 110 -0.17 11.58 13.88
C PRO A 110 -1.67 11.77 14.11
N LEU A 111 -2.01 12.96 14.58
CA LEU A 111 -3.37 13.47 14.48
C LEU A 111 -3.65 13.76 13.01
N MET A 112 -4.81 13.37 12.54
CA MET A 112 -5.26 13.67 11.20
C MET A 112 -6.47 14.59 11.28
N GLU A 113 -6.36 15.74 10.63
CA GLU A 113 -7.42 16.75 10.60
C GLU A 113 -7.72 17.11 9.16
N LYS A 114 -9.01 17.24 8.86
CA LYS A 114 -9.47 17.69 7.56
C LYS A 114 -9.18 19.18 7.40
N VAL A 115 -8.42 19.56 6.37
CA VAL A 115 -8.17 20.94 6.01
C VAL A 115 -9.30 21.47 5.12
N ASP A 116 -9.67 20.69 4.08
CA ASP A 116 -10.80 20.98 3.16
C ASP A 116 -11.28 19.69 2.46
N SER A 117 -11.93 19.83 1.31
CA SER A 117 -12.54 18.70 0.60
C SER A 117 -11.54 17.63 0.15
N ASP A 118 -10.29 18.02 -0.12
CA ASP A 118 -9.28 17.16 -0.71
C ASP A 118 -7.93 17.15 0.04
N ARG A 119 -7.80 17.90 1.16
CA ARG A 119 -6.56 18.00 1.95
C ARG A 119 -6.73 17.57 3.39
N VAL A 120 -5.72 16.84 3.85
CA VAL A 120 -5.58 16.37 5.24
C VAL A 120 -4.28 16.90 5.82
N CYS A 121 -4.31 17.34 7.06
CA CYS A 121 -3.14 17.69 7.86
C CYS A 121 -2.78 16.51 8.76
N PHE A 122 -1.55 16.03 8.68
CA PHE A 122 -0.95 15.08 9.60
C PHE A 122 -0.10 15.87 10.61
N THR A 123 -0.37 15.70 11.89
CA THR A 123 0.38 16.38 12.96
C THR A 123 0.98 15.34 13.90
N LEU A 124 2.31 15.31 14.03
CA LEU A 124 3.02 14.50 15.02
C LEU A 124 2.88 15.17 16.39
N LYS A 125 2.49 14.38 17.39
CA LYS A 125 2.36 14.87 18.78
C LYS A 125 3.67 14.86 19.54
N ASP A 126 4.59 14.04 19.11
CA ASP A 126 5.85 13.80 19.76
C ASP A 126 6.89 14.78 19.24
N GLU A 127 7.49 15.54 20.16
CA GLU A 127 8.53 16.51 19.83
C GLU A 127 9.86 15.86 19.40
N GLU A 128 10.02 14.55 19.59
CA GLU A 128 11.21 13.82 19.19
C GLU A 128 11.12 13.30 17.74
N HIS A 129 9.91 13.28 17.15
CA HIS A 129 9.69 12.79 15.80
C HIS A 129 9.38 13.94 14.82
N PHE A 130 9.95 13.86 13.64
CA PHE A 130 9.81 14.85 12.57
C PHE A 130 9.52 14.17 11.25
N PHE A 131 8.88 14.88 10.33
CA PHE A 131 8.79 14.46 8.93
C PHE A 131 10.13 14.71 8.21
N SER A 132 11.17 13.98 8.65
CA SER A 132 12.53 14.13 8.11
C SER A 132 12.60 13.62 6.69
N GLY A 133 13.28 14.37 5.82
CA GLY A 133 13.47 13.99 4.42
C GLY A 133 12.26 14.17 3.52
N SER A 134 11.06 14.29 4.08
CA SER A 134 9.83 14.53 3.30
C SER A 134 9.87 15.87 2.59
N ARG A 135 9.32 15.93 1.35
CA ARG A 135 9.34 17.13 0.52
C ARG A 135 8.00 17.42 -0.15
N PRO A 136 7.61 18.70 -0.28
CA PRO A 136 6.50 19.07 -1.15
C PRO A 136 6.74 18.58 -2.58
N GLY A 137 5.71 18.02 -3.20
CA GLY A 137 5.79 17.42 -4.52
C GLY A 137 5.95 15.90 -4.52
N ASN A 138 6.48 15.31 -3.46
CA ASN A 138 6.50 13.86 -3.30
C ASN A 138 5.09 13.30 -3.16
N ARG A 139 4.95 12.00 -3.43
CA ARG A 139 3.68 11.27 -3.32
C ARG A 139 3.71 10.34 -2.12
N LEU A 140 2.58 10.24 -1.45
CA LEU A 140 2.34 9.21 -0.45
C LEU A 140 1.48 8.11 -1.04
N VAL A 141 1.93 6.87 -0.92
CA VAL A 141 1.09 5.68 -1.09
C VAL A 141 0.38 5.46 0.24
N LEU A 142 -0.92 5.78 0.27
CA LEU A 142 -1.78 5.72 1.45
C LEU A 142 -2.43 4.35 1.53
N ARG A 143 -1.85 3.48 2.32
CA ARG A 143 -2.28 2.09 2.41
C ARG A 143 -3.38 1.92 3.44
N HIS A 144 -4.55 1.47 3.01
CA HIS A 144 -5.74 1.31 3.86
C HIS A 144 -6.21 -0.14 4.01
N HIS A 145 -5.64 -1.09 3.28
CA HIS A 145 -5.85 -2.51 3.54
C HIS A 145 -4.60 -3.14 4.19
N PRO A 146 -4.76 -4.04 5.15
CA PRO A 146 -3.64 -4.84 5.65
C PRO A 146 -3.06 -5.69 4.50
N ARG A 147 -1.79 -6.06 4.63
CA ARG A 147 -1.17 -7.03 3.72
C ARG A 147 -1.76 -8.40 4.02
N SER A 148 -2.76 -8.82 3.27
CA SER A 148 -3.39 -10.10 3.50
C SER A 148 -2.80 -11.17 2.59
N ASN A 149 -2.78 -10.97 1.28
CA ASN A 149 -2.47 -12.02 0.34
C ASN A 149 -1.37 -11.66 -0.65
N PRO A 150 -0.40 -12.57 -0.91
CA PRO A 150 0.45 -12.44 -2.08
C PRO A 150 -0.35 -12.76 -3.35
N VAL A 151 0.15 -12.31 -4.50
CA VAL A 151 -0.48 -12.69 -5.79
C VAL A 151 -0.23 -14.15 -6.09
N PHE A 152 1.01 -14.61 -5.87
CA PHE A 152 1.40 -16.02 -5.96
C PHE A 152 1.88 -16.50 -4.62
N TYR A 153 1.25 -17.53 -4.10
CA TYR A 153 1.73 -18.28 -2.94
C TYR A 153 2.12 -19.69 -3.36
N ALA A 154 3.34 -20.07 -3.08
CA ALA A 154 3.83 -21.42 -3.34
C ALA A 154 4.38 -22.02 -2.06
N SER A 155 4.03 -23.27 -1.76
CA SER A 155 4.64 -24.03 -0.67
C SER A 155 4.97 -25.47 -1.08
N ASP A 156 6.07 -25.99 -0.52
CA ASP A 156 6.51 -27.38 -0.70
C ASP A 156 6.58 -27.80 -2.19
N SER A 157 6.99 -26.88 -3.06
CA SER A 157 6.91 -27.01 -4.52
C SER A 157 8.26 -26.83 -5.18
N SER A 158 8.41 -27.32 -6.42
CA SER A 158 9.67 -27.22 -7.14
C SER A 158 9.50 -27.01 -8.64
N ASN A 159 10.50 -26.41 -9.27
CA ASN A 159 10.55 -26.07 -10.69
C ASN A 159 9.30 -25.26 -11.10
N LEU A 160 9.14 -24.10 -10.45
CA LEU A 160 8.10 -23.13 -10.77
C LEU A 160 8.69 -22.02 -11.63
N LYS A 161 8.02 -21.69 -12.74
CA LYS A 161 8.46 -20.62 -13.64
C LYS A 161 7.36 -19.60 -13.88
N LEU A 162 7.71 -18.33 -13.70
CA LEU A 162 6.83 -17.18 -13.87
C LEU A 162 7.44 -16.28 -14.96
N GLU A 163 6.90 -16.36 -16.18
CA GLU A 163 7.48 -15.70 -17.36
C GLU A 163 6.52 -14.70 -17.98
N GLY A 164 6.97 -13.45 -18.20
CA GLY A 164 6.18 -12.44 -18.89
C GLY A 164 4.86 -12.12 -18.19
N ILE A 165 4.86 -12.12 -16.86
CA ILE A 165 3.72 -11.77 -16.03
C ILE A 165 3.87 -10.33 -15.57
N THR A 166 2.81 -9.57 -15.70
CA THR A 166 2.71 -8.20 -15.15
C THR A 166 1.66 -8.19 -14.06
N VAL A 167 2.03 -7.65 -12.90
CA VAL A 167 1.13 -7.51 -11.75
C VAL A 167 0.97 -6.04 -11.41
N HIS A 168 -0.27 -5.57 -11.33
CA HIS A 168 -0.61 -4.24 -10.88
C HIS A 168 -1.45 -4.31 -9.60
N HIS A 169 -1.33 -3.28 -8.78
CA HIS A 169 -2.14 -3.05 -7.58
C HIS A 169 -2.16 -4.22 -6.58
N ALA A 170 -1.06 -5.02 -6.53
CA ALA A 170 -0.98 -6.12 -5.56
C ALA A 170 -1.21 -5.60 -4.13
N GLU A 171 -2.08 -6.26 -3.40
CA GLU A 171 -2.40 -5.90 -2.01
C GLU A 171 -1.27 -6.24 -1.04
N GLY A 172 -0.53 -7.31 -1.34
CA GLY A 172 0.58 -7.81 -0.57
C GLY A 172 1.85 -7.95 -1.40
N MET A 173 2.57 -9.04 -1.15
CA MET A 173 3.74 -9.40 -1.93
C MET A 173 3.33 -9.91 -3.32
N GLY A 174 4.14 -9.64 -4.34
CA GLY A 174 3.92 -10.23 -5.65
C GLY A 174 4.03 -11.76 -5.61
N ILE A 175 5.08 -12.27 -4.95
CA ILE A 175 5.35 -13.71 -4.81
C ILE A 175 5.79 -14.00 -3.38
N LEU A 176 5.22 -15.03 -2.77
CA LEU A 176 5.67 -15.64 -1.53
C LEU A 176 5.91 -17.13 -1.78
N ALA A 177 7.13 -17.58 -1.59
CA ALA A 177 7.50 -18.98 -1.76
C ALA A 177 8.13 -19.53 -0.47
N GLU A 178 7.58 -20.62 0.06
CA GLU A 178 8.03 -21.26 1.29
C GLU A 178 8.37 -22.74 1.04
N ARG A 179 9.56 -23.14 1.48
CA ARG A 179 10.06 -24.52 1.29
C ARG A 179 10.01 -24.99 -0.19
N CYS A 180 10.32 -24.06 -1.09
CA CYS A 180 10.35 -24.29 -2.51
C CYS A 180 11.78 -24.33 -3.06
N THR A 181 11.98 -25.02 -4.20
CA THR A 181 13.25 -25.04 -4.93
C THR A 181 13.02 -24.73 -6.40
N ASP A 182 14.04 -24.18 -7.07
CA ASP A 182 14.00 -23.87 -8.52
C ASP A 182 12.82 -22.95 -8.89
N ILE A 183 12.77 -21.77 -8.26
CA ILE A 183 11.81 -20.72 -8.57
C ILE A 183 12.46 -19.69 -9.50
N GLY A 184 11.83 -19.41 -10.65
CA GLY A 184 12.37 -18.45 -11.61
C GLY A 184 11.33 -17.82 -12.53
#